data_824802ca5f0bf9bd692052e69b91bb9d
#
_entry.id   824802ca5f0bf9bd692052e69b91bb9d
#
_cell.length_a   1.000
_cell.length_b   1.000
_cell.length_c   1.000
_cell.angle_alpha   90.00
_cell.angle_beta   90.00
_cell.angle_gamma   90.00
#
_symmetry.space_group_name_H-M   'P 1'
#
loop_
_entity.id
_entity.type
_entity.pdbx_description
1 polymer ?
#
loop_
_entity_poly.entity_id
_entity_poly.type
_entity_poly.pdbx_seq_one_letter_code
_entity_poly.pdbx_strand_id
1 'polypeptide(L)'
;METRATKIHSSINKNAIIRVIPGHFATNHSHINYYVDMTIMKCRKSEAAAAASVLAREYSTNTYVDTIICMDGCEVIGAYLADELTASGIMSLNQHKTMYVVTPEMNPGGQLIFRDNMQMMISGKHCLLLLASATTGRTVARAIECIQYYGGIVAGVSAIFSASKEVNGVKIHSIFGENDIPGYETYSASQCPMCAKKQKIDAIVNSFGYSKL
;
A
#
# COMPACT_ATOMS: atom_id res chain seq x y z
N MET A 1 2.75 -9.14 22.65
CA MET A 1 2.81 -8.73 21.25
C MET A 1 3.53 -7.39 21.11
N GLU A 2 3.02 -6.30 21.65
CA GLU A 2 3.64 -4.97 21.58
C GLU A 2 5.09 -4.90 22.08
N THR A 3 5.45 -5.64 23.09
CA THR A 3 6.82 -5.72 23.63
C THR A 3 7.83 -6.35 22.67
N ARG A 4 7.35 -7.07 21.64
CA ARG A 4 8.18 -7.69 20.59
C ARG A 4 8.38 -6.77 19.38
N ALA A 5 7.71 -5.61 19.36
CA ALA A 5 7.72 -4.70 18.24
C ALA A 5 9.10 -4.05 18.07
N THR A 6 9.62 -4.07 16.86
CA THR A 6 10.82 -3.34 16.44
C THR A 6 10.46 -2.29 15.40
N LYS A 7 11.23 -1.19 15.34
CA LYS A 7 11.06 -0.14 14.34
C LYS A 7 12.07 -0.34 13.23
N ILE A 8 11.59 -0.23 11.99
CA ILE A 8 12.43 -0.23 10.80
C ILE A 8 12.26 1.12 10.11
N HIS A 9 13.36 1.78 9.84
CA HIS A 9 13.43 3.09 9.19
C HIS A 9 13.77 2.89 7.71
N SER A 10 13.12 3.66 6.85
CA SER A 10 13.50 3.69 5.44
C SER A 10 14.94 4.20 5.27
N SER A 11 15.66 3.60 4.36
CA SER A 11 17.02 4.02 3.98
C SER A 11 17.05 5.41 3.33
N ILE A 12 15.94 5.81 2.70
CA ILE A 12 15.79 7.04 1.94
C ILE A 12 15.37 8.22 2.85
N ASN A 13 14.37 7.99 3.72
CA ASN A 13 13.87 8.99 4.65
C ASN A 13 13.64 8.35 6.02
N LYS A 14 14.47 8.71 6.99
CA LYS A 14 14.47 8.11 8.35
C LYS A 14 13.17 8.34 9.13
N ASN A 15 12.34 9.29 8.70
CA ASN A 15 11.02 9.54 9.29
C ASN A 15 9.91 8.63 8.72
N ALA A 16 10.16 7.95 7.61
CA ALA A 16 9.30 6.87 7.13
C ALA A 16 9.63 5.60 7.93
N ILE A 17 8.73 5.20 8.85
CA ILE A 17 8.99 4.16 9.86
C ILE A 17 7.83 3.17 9.87
N ILE A 18 8.15 1.88 9.78
CA ILE A 18 7.21 0.80 10.08
C ILE A 18 7.55 0.15 11.43
N ARG A 19 6.56 -0.47 12.04
CA ARG A 19 6.76 -1.33 13.22
C ARG A 19 6.53 -2.77 12.79
N VAL A 20 7.45 -3.64 13.16
CA VAL A 20 7.39 -5.06 12.80
C VAL A 20 7.31 -5.89 14.07
N ILE A 21 6.32 -6.76 14.12
CA ILE A 21 6.02 -7.59 15.30
C ILE A 21 6.12 -9.06 14.90
N PRO A 22 7.11 -9.82 15.41
CA PRO A 22 7.18 -11.25 15.13
C PRO A 22 6.08 -12.01 15.87
N GLY A 23 5.51 -13.04 15.22
CA GLY A 23 4.46 -13.86 15.82
C GLY A 23 3.74 -14.71 14.77
N HIS A 24 2.60 -15.28 15.17
CA HIS A 24 1.71 -16.02 14.27
C HIS A 24 0.43 -15.23 14.04
N PHE A 25 0.26 -14.71 12.84
CA PHE A 25 -0.87 -13.86 12.49
C PHE A 25 -1.68 -14.44 11.34
N ALA A 26 -3.00 -14.30 11.42
CA ALA A 26 -3.90 -14.67 10.34
C ALA A 26 -4.42 -13.42 9.62
N THR A 27 -4.29 -13.39 8.30
CA THR A 27 -4.95 -12.45 7.41
C THR A 27 -6.19 -13.09 6.78
N ASN A 28 -6.95 -12.37 5.97
CA ASN A 28 -8.09 -12.94 5.23
C ASN A 28 -7.68 -14.06 4.23
N HIS A 29 -6.42 -14.13 3.83
CA HIS A 29 -5.97 -15.02 2.74
C HIS A 29 -4.73 -15.85 3.07
N SER A 30 -4.05 -15.56 4.17
CA SER A 30 -2.74 -16.16 4.50
C SER A 30 -2.44 -16.10 5.98
N HIS A 31 -1.45 -16.88 6.41
CA HIS A 31 -0.78 -16.71 7.69
C HIS A 31 0.59 -16.08 7.45
N ILE A 32 1.01 -15.21 8.36
CA ILE A 32 2.28 -14.50 8.29
C ILE A 32 3.00 -14.61 9.63
N ASN A 33 4.33 -14.64 9.58
CA ASN A 33 5.17 -14.73 10.78
C ASN A 33 5.61 -13.38 11.34
N TYR A 34 5.29 -12.28 10.63
CA TYR A 34 5.48 -10.91 11.08
C TYR A 34 4.25 -10.07 10.74
N TYR A 35 3.73 -9.34 11.70
CA TYR A 35 2.77 -8.27 11.43
C TYR A 35 3.52 -6.96 11.18
N VAL A 36 3.27 -6.34 10.03
CA VAL A 36 3.84 -5.04 9.65
C VAL A 36 2.82 -3.95 9.98
N ASP A 37 3.04 -3.24 11.08
CA ASP A 37 2.18 -2.16 11.54
C ASP A 37 2.58 -0.83 10.90
N MET A 38 1.70 -0.33 10.07
CA MET A 38 1.85 0.92 9.31
C MET A 38 0.84 1.99 9.78
N THR A 39 0.13 1.74 10.89
CA THR A 39 -0.98 2.60 11.35
C THR A 39 -0.53 4.04 11.55
N ILE A 40 0.58 4.25 12.25
CA ILE A 40 1.09 5.60 12.50
C ILE A 40 1.48 6.30 11.20
N MET A 41 2.14 5.60 10.28
CA MET A 41 2.54 6.16 8.99
C MET A 41 1.33 6.60 8.14
N LYS A 42 0.22 5.89 8.21
CA LYS A 42 -1.01 6.24 7.48
C LYS A 42 -1.79 7.40 8.10
N CYS A 43 -1.67 7.62 9.41
CA CYS A 43 -2.54 8.55 10.13
C CYS A 43 -1.83 9.81 10.64
N ARG A 44 -0.51 9.78 10.80
CA ARG A 44 0.26 10.89 11.36
C ARG A 44 0.96 11.69 10.27
N LYS A 45 0.72 13.01 10.29
CA LYS A 45 1.20 13.95 9.27
C LYS A 45 2.67 13.77 8.90
N SER A 46 3.56 13.74 9.88
CA SER A 46 5.01 13.74 9.67
C SER A 46 5.49 12.46 8.97
N GLU A 47 4.96 11.32 9.39
CA GLU A 47 5.31 10.03 8.82
C GLU A 47 4.65 9.81 7.44
N ALA A 48 3.42 10.31 7.26
CA ALA A 48 2.74 10.27 5.98
C ALA A 48 3.47 11.11 4.92
N ALA A 49 3.89 12.33 5.28
CA ALA A 49 4.69 13.18 4.40
C ALA A 49 6.06 12.53 4.09
N ALA A 50 6.70 11.90 5.08
CA ALA A 50 7.96 11.18 4.85
C ALA A 50 7.78 9.99 3.89
N ALA A 51 6.68 9.23 4.01
CA ALA A 51 6.35 8.14 3.10
C ALA A 51 6.11 8.67 1.67
N ALA A 52 5.34 9.74 1.55
CA ALA A 52 5.04 10.39 0.28
C ALA A 52 6.32 10.86 -0.45
N SER A 53 7.25 11.51 0.29
CA SER A 53 8.52 11.97 -0.28
C SER A 53 9.41 10.83 -0.83
N VAL A 54 9.31 9.64 -0.24
CA VAL A 54 10.01 8.45 -0.76
C VAL A 54 9.35 7.94 -2.03
N LEU A 55 8.03 7.80 -2.02
CA LEU A 55 7.28 7.26 -3.15
C LEU A 55 7.29 8.19 -4.37
N ALA A 56 7.26 9.50 -4.16
CA ALA A 56 7.27 10.50 -5.24
C ALA A 56 8.48 10.39 -6.16
N ARG A 57 9.62 9.90 -5.65
CA ARG A 57 10.87 9.78 -6.41
C ARG A 57 10.75 8.92 -7.67
N GLU A 58 9.88 7.92 -7.63
CA GLU A 58 9.69 6.99 -8.75
C GLU A 58 8.88 7.59 -9.90
N TYR A 59 8.10 8.66 -9.63
CA TYR A 59 7.11 9.18 -10.56
C TYR A 59 7.35 10.62 -10.99
N SER A 60 8.13 11.40 -10.25
CA SER A 60 8.23 12.85 -10.45
C SER A 60 8.67 13.26 -11.85
N THR A 61 9.60 12.52 -12.46
CA THR A 61 10.26 12.94 -13.71
C THR A 61 9.79 12.20 -14.97
N ASN A 62 9.09 11.07 -14.82
CA ASN A 62 8.82 10.17 -15.95
C ASN A 62 7.38 9.68 -16.06
N THR A 63 6.51 10.08 -15.13
CA THR A 63 5.14 9.54 -15.07
C THR A 63 4.11 10.66 -14.94
N TYR A 64 3.14 10.68 -15.84
CA TYR A 64 1.95 11.51 -15.67
C TYR A 64 1.00 10.85 -14.66
N VAL A 65 0.53 11.64 -13.69
CA VAL A 65 -0.44 11.22 -12.68
C VAL A 65 -1.55 12.27 -12.62
N ASP A 66 -2.77 11.86 -12.89
CA ASP A 66 -3.97 12.69 -12.77
C ASP A 66 -4.74 12.36 -11.49
N THR A 67 -4.68 11.08 -11.08
CA THR A 67 -5.44 10.57 -9.94
C THR A 67 -4.60 9.60 -9.12
N ILE A 68 -4.60 9.76 -7.82
CA ILE A 68 -4.05 8.80 -6.85
C ILE A 68 -5.22 8.02 -6.26
N ILE A 69 -5.22 6.70 -6.47
CA ILE A 69 -6.24 5.80 -5.93
C ILE A 69 -5.69 5.19 -4.66
N CYS A 70 -6.24 5.60 -3.53
CA CYS A 70 -5.82 5.16 -2.21
C CYS A 70 -6.62 3.95 -1.74
N MET A 71 -5.91 2.91 -1.34
CA MET A 71 -6.45 1.72 -0.69
C MET A 71 -5.96 1.66 0.76
N ASP A 72 -6.64 0.86 1.57
CA ASP A 72 -6.16 0.47 2.91
C ASP A 72 -5.94 1.64 3.89
N GLY A 73 -6.63 2.76 3.71
CA GLY A 73 -6.49 3.94 4.57
C GLY A 73 -5.21 4.76 4.28
N CYS A 74 -4.77 4.80 3.01
CA CYS A 74 -3.58 5.55 2.58
C CYS A 74 -3.89 6.98 2.12
N GLU A 75 -5.08 7.52 2.36
CA GLU A 75 -5.53 8.83 1.84
C GLU A 75 -4.64 9.99 2.30
N VAL A 76 -4.18 9.95 3.55
CA VAL A 76 -3.28 10.98 4.07
C VAL A 76 -1.94 10.95 3.34
N ILE A 77 -1.39 9.75 3.09
CA ILE A 77 -0.16 9.60 2.29
C ILE A 77 -0.42 10.04 0.85
N GLY A 78 -1.59 9.68 0.29
CA GLY A 78 -1.99 10.07 -1.06
C GLY A 78 -2.06 11.58 -1.25
N ALA A 79 -2.59 12.31 -0.27
CA ALA A 79 -2.64 13.78 -0.30
C ALA A 79 -1.22 14.39 -0.31
N TYR A 80 -0.31 13.93 0.57
CA TYR A 80 1.08 14.37 0.54
C TYR A 80 1.84 13.93 -0.72
N LEU A 81 1.50 12.75 -1.28
CA LEU A 81 2.10 12.31 -2.54
C LEU A 81 1.66 13.20 -3.71
N ALA A 82 0.41 13.67 -3.72
CA ALA A 82 -0.05 14.66 -4.69
C ALA A 82 0.72 15.98 -4.55
N ASP A 83 0.92 16.47 -3.32
CA ASP A 83 1.73 17.67 -3.06
C ASP A 83 3.17 17.50 -3.56
N GLU A 84 3.82 16.40 -3.24
CA GLU A 84 5.20 16.10 -3.67
C GLU A 84 5.32 16.03 -5.20
N LEU A 85 4.38 15.37 -5.88
CA LEU A 85 4.39 15.23 -7.33
C LEU A 85 4.12 16.57 -8.04
N THR A 86 3.30 17.44 -7.48
CA THR A 86 2.97 18.75 -8.07
C THR A 86 3.98 19.83 -7.70
N ALA A 87 4.64 19.75 -6.54
CA ALA A 87 5.60 20.72 -6.04
C ALA A 87 7.04 20.53 -6.56
N SER A 88 7.36 19.35 -7.08
CA SER A 88 8.75 19.00 -7.44
C SER A 88 9.25 19.72 -8.69
N GLY A 89 9.61 20.98 -8.56
CA GLY A 89 10.49 21.75 -9.43
C GLY A 89 10.30 21.63 -10.96
N ILE A 90 11.17 22.26 -11.71
CA ILE A 90 11.14 22.35 -13.21
C ILE A 90 11.14 20.96 -13.91
N MET A 91 11.60 19.91 -13.26
CA MET A 91 11.72 18.57 -13.84
C MET A 91 10.47 17.69 -13.63
N SER A 92 9.47 18.15 -12.87
CA SER A 92 8.26 17.35 -12.64
C SER A 92 7.30 17.43 -13.83
N LEU A 93 6.89 16.28 -14.36
CA LEU A 93 5.86 16.21 -15.39
C LEU A 93 4.47 16.65 -14.90
N ASN A 94 4.28 16.70 -13.59
CA ASN A 94 3.00 16.99 -12.94
C ASN A 94 2.95 18.41 -12.35
N GLN A 95 3.95 19.23 -12.62
CA GLN A 95 4.00 20.60 -12.12
C GLN A 95 2.73 21.40 -12.50
N HIS A 96 2.19 22.14 -11.52
CA HIS A 96 0.97 22.96 -11.67
C HIS A 96 -0.32 22.20 -11.98
N LYS A 97 -0.32 20.87 -11.88
CA LYS A 97 -1.55 20.08 -12.02
C LYS A 97 -2.29 19.93 -10.70
N THR A 98 -3.60 19.87 -10.79
CA THR A 98 -4.45 19.43 -9.69
C THR A 98 -4.66 17.94 -9.82
N MET A 99 -4.37 17.17 -8.77
CA MET A 99 -4.57 15.73 -8.73
C MET A 99 -5.81 15.38 -7.90
N TYR A 100 -6.54 14.37 -8.35
CA TYR A 100 -7.56 13.74 -7.52
C TYR A 100 -6.92 12.72 -6.57
N VAL A 101 -7.40 12.67 -5.32
CA VAL A 101 -7.07 11.64 -4.35
C VAL A 101 -8.39 10.96 -3.97
N VAL A 102 -8.55 9.72 -4.37
CA VAL A 102 -9.83 9.01 -4.28
C VAL A 102 -9.65 7.61 -3.70
N THR A 103 -10.72 7.11 -3.09
CA THR A 103 -10.78 5.73 -2.56
C THR A 103 -11.98 5.02 -3.16
N PRO A 104 -11.82 3.84 -3.77
CA PRO A 104 -12.95 3.04 -4.22
C PRO A 104 -13.72 2.47 -3.02
N GLU A 105 -15.01 2.32 -3.19
CA GLU A 105 -15.83 1.56 -2.24
C GLU A 105 -15.62 0.06 -2.46
N MET A 106 -15.51 -0.69 -1.38
CA MET A 106 -15.49 -2.16 -1.45
C MET A 106 -16.85 -2.70 -1.03
N ASN A 107 -17.52 -3.41 -1.94
CA ASN A 107 -18.78 -4.07 -1.61
C ASN A 107 -18.55 -5.34 -0.76
N PRO A 108 -19.59 -5.92 -0.15
CA PRO A 108 -19.47 -7.15 0.64
C PRO A 108 -18.90 -8.35 -0.14
N GLY A 109 -19.03 -8.37 -1.46
CA GLY A 109 -18.45 -9.39 -2.35
C GLY A 109 -16.95 -9.16 -2.66
N GLY A 110 -16.35 -8.11 -2.13
CA GLY A 110 -14.94 -7.77 -2.33
C GLY A 110 -14.64 -7.13 -3.69
N GLN A 111 -15.66 -6.64 -4.40
CA GLN A 111 -15.49 -5.86 -5.63
C GLN A 111 -15.25 -4.39 -5.28
N LEU A 112 -14.36 -3.76 -6.04
CA LEU A 112 -14.09 -2.33 -5.94
C LEU A 112 -15.01 -1.57 -6.90
N ILE A 113 -15.58 -0.47 -6.42
CA ILE A 113 -16.57 0.32 -7.15
C ILE A 113 -16.23 1.80 -7.05
N PHE A 114 -16.26 2.52 -8.17
CA PHE A 114 -16.33 3.97 -8.20
C PHE A 114 -17.75 4.40 -8.52
N ARG A 115 -18.38 5.19 -7.64
CA ARG A 115 -19.71 5.74 -7.87
C ARG A 115 -19.73 6.68 -9.08
N ASP A 116 -20.88 6.88 -9.71
CA ASP A 116 -21.02 7.65 -10.94
C ASP A 116 -20.40 9.05 -10.87
N ASN A 117 -20.56 9.74 -9.75
CA ASN A 117 -19.96 11.05 -9.50
C ASN A 117 -18.44 11.04 -9.37
N MET A 118 -17.82 9.88 -9.21
CA MET A 118 -16.36 9.71 -9.13
C MET A 118 -15.74 9.22 -10.43
N GLN A 119 -16.54 8.69 -11.36
CA GLN A 119 -16.01 8.10 -12.59
C GLN A 119 -15.23 9.07 -13.45
N MET A 120 -15.60 10.36 -13.46
CA MET A 120 -14.86 11.41 -14.14
C MET A 120 -13.43 11.62 -13.62
N MET A 121 -13.15 11.17 -12.39
CA MET A 121 -11.82 11.23 -11.78
C MET A 121 -10.95 10.04 -12.20
N ILE A 122 -11.53 9.04 -12.87
CA ILE A 122 -10.87 7.80 -13.28
C ILE A 122 -10.82 7.66 -14.80
N SER A 123 -11.96 7.88 -15.47
CA SER A 123 -12.09 7.68 -16.92
C SER A 123 -11.15 8.58 -17.71
N GLY A 124 -10.28 7.99 -18.53
CA GLY A 124 -9.25 8.68 -19.31
C GLY A 124 -8.12 9.30 -18.48
N LYS A 125 -8.01 8.97 -17.18
CA LYS A 125 -7.00 9.50 -16.26
C LYS A 125 -5.85 8.53 -16.05
N HIS A 126 -4.63 9.07 -15.88
CA HIS A 126 -3.46 8.31 -15.44
C HIS A 126 -3.54 8.11 -13.92
N CYS A 127 -3.87 6.88 -13.53
CA CYS A 127 -4.15 6.51 -12.15
C CYS A 127 -2.94 5.85 -11.49
N LEU A 128 -2.43 6.45 -10.42
CA LEU A 128 -1.43 5.85 -9.54
C LEU A 128 -2.13 5.14 -8.39
N LEU A 129 -1.96 3.83 -8.29
CA LEU A 129 -2.51 3.03 -7.21
C LEU A 129 -1.59 3.08 -5.98
N LEU A 130 -2.13 3.40 -4.81
CA LEU A 130 -1.41 3.46 -3.54
C LEU A 130 -2.06 2.52 -2.52
N LEU A 131 -1.27 1.57 -1.99
CA LEU A 131 -1.71 0.59 -1.00
C LEU A 131 -0.84 0.64 0.26
N ALA A 132 -1.39 0.15 1.39
CA ALA A 132 -0.59 -0.09 2.58
C ALA A 132 0.36 -1.29 2.37
N SER A 133 -0.16 -2.41 1.86
CA SER A 133 0.66 -3.60 1.65
C SER A 133 0.25 -4.42 0.43
N ALA A 134 1.24 -5.01 -0.24
CA ALA A 134 1.06 -5.97 -1.32
C ALA A 134 1.83 -7.26 -1.00
N THR A 135 1.14 -8.29 -0.51
CA THR A 135 1.74 -9.58 -0.18
C THR A 135 1.56 -10.60 -1.31
N THR A 136 0.33 -11.00 -1.60
CA THR A 136 0.00 -11.95 -2.67
C THR A 136 -0.35 -11.30 -4.00
N GLY A 137 -0.42 -9.97 -4.06
CA GLY A 137 -0.80 -9.21 -5.24
C GLY A 137 -2.29 -9.26 -5.62
N ARG A 138 -3.14 -10.02 -4.91
CA ARG A 138 -4.57 -10.16 -5.26
C ARG A 138 -5.33 -8.83 -5.23
N THR A 139 -5.09 -8.01 -4.20
CA THR A 139 -5.72 -6.67 -4.10
C THR A 139 -5.23 -5.76 -5.21
N VAL A 140 -3.94 -5.82 -5.53
CA VAL A 140 -3.36 -5.06 -6.65
C VAL A 140 -4.00 -5.45 -7.98
N ALA A 141 -4.11 -6.76 -8.28
CA ALA A 141 -4.74 -7.25 -9.50
C ALA A 141 -6.18 -6.74 -9.64
N ARG A 142 -7.00 -6.88 -8.58
CA ARG A 142 -8.39 -6.38 -8.56
C ARG A 142 -8.48 -4.87 -8.73
N ALA A 143 -7.57 -4.11 -8.13
CA ALA A 143 -7.56 -2.66 -8.28
C ALA A 143 -7.16 -2.24 -9.70
N ILE A 144 -6.20 -2.90 -10.32
CA ILE A 144 -5.83 -2.70 -11.73
C ILE A 144 -7.03 -2.98 -12.65
N GLU A 145 -7.69 -4.12 -12.46
CA GLU A 145 -8.91 -4.48 -13.23
C GLU A 145 -10.02 -3.44 -13.04
N CYS A 146 -10.24 -2.98 -11.81
CA CYS A 146 -11.22 -1.95 -11.51
C CYS A 146 -10.90 -0.63 -12.22
N ILE A 147 -9.66 -0.15 -12.16
CA ILE A 147 -9.21 1.07 -12.86
C ILE A 147 -9.49 0.95 -14.36
N GLN A 148 -9.10 -0.16 -14.96
CA GLN A 148 -9.29 -0.43 -16.40
C GLN A 148 -10.77 -0.53 -16.77
N TYR A 149 -11.60 -1.17 -15.93
CA TYR A 149 -13.04 -1.27 -16.13
C TYR A 149 -13.71 0.11 -16.22
N TYR A 150 -13.28 1.07 -15.39
CA TYR A 150 -13.77 2.46 -15.44
C TYR A 150 -13.04 3.34 -16.47
N GLY A 151 -12.23 2.75 -17.34
CA GLY A 151 -11.53 3.45 -18.43
C GLY A 151 -10.32 4.27 -17.97
N GLY A 152 -9.78 4.01 -16.79
CA GLY A 152 -8.54 4.61 -16.30
C GLY A 152 -7.30 3.93 -16.89
N ILE A 153 -6.20 4.66 -16.92
CA ILE A 153 -4.89 4.21 -17.37
C ILE A 153 -4.02 3.99 -16.13
N VAL A 154 -3.54 2.78 -15.91
CA VAL A 154 -2.67 2.49 -14.75
C VAL A 154 -1.29 3.11 -15.00
N ALA A 155 -0.97 4.18 -14.29
CA ALA A 155 0.31 4.89 -14.36
C ALA A 155 1.40 4.22 -13.51
N GLY A 156 1.02 3.53 -12.46
CA GLY A 156 1.94 2.82 -11.57
C GLY A 156 1.24 2.26 -10.35
N VAL A 157 1.99 1.48 -9.58
CA VAL A 157 1.55 0.89 -8.31
C VAL A 157 2.59 1.15 -7.23
N SER A 158 2.14 1.74 -6.12
CA SER A 158 2.95 2.02 -4.95
C SER A 158 2.40 1.35 -3.70
N ALA A 159 3.29 0.88 -2.83
CA ALA A 159 2.93 0.33 -1.54
C ALA A 159 3.87 0.83 -0.43
N ILE A 160 3.39 0.86 0.82
CA ILE A 160 4.29 1.08 1.96
C ILE A 160 5.20 -0.14 2.11
N PHE A 161 4.60 -1.35 2.11
CA PHE A 161 5.33 -2.62 2.16
C PHE A 161 4.91 -3.53 1.01
N SER A 162 5.87 -4.18 0.36
CA SER A 162 5.55 -5.19 -0.66
C SER A 162 6.45 -6.41 -0.55
N ALA A 163 5.81 -7.59 -0.55
CA ALA A 163 6.45 -8.89 -0.74
C ALA A 163 6.46 -9.31 -2.23
N SER A 164 5.64 -8.67 -3.06
CA SER A 164 5.58 -8.91 -4.51
C SER A 164 6.28 -7.77 -5.26
N LYS A 165 7.07 -8.11 -6.27
CA LYS A 165 7.77 -7.10 -7.10
C LYS A 165 6.92 -6.61 -8.26
N GLU A 166 5.99 -7.43 -8.73
CA GLU A 166 5.19 -7.18 -9.92
C GLU A 166 3.86 -7.94 -9.86
N VAL A 167 2.81 -7.36 -10.43
CA VAL A 167 1.49 -7.98 -10.60
C VAL A 167 0.95 -7.61 -11.98
N ASN A 168 0.53 -8.59 -12.79
CA ASN A 168 -0.02 -8.41 -14.13
C ASN A 168 0.87 -7.55 -15.06
N GLY A 169 2.20 -7.70 -14.98
CA GLY A 169 3.14 -6.92 -15.76
C GLY A 169 3.39 -5.51 -15.26
N VAL A 170 2.76 -5.10 -14.14
CA VAL A 170 2.94 -3.79 -13.52
C VAL A 170 3.86 -3.93 -12.31
N LYS A 171 4.99 -3.21 -12.34
CA LYS A 171 5.95 -3.16 -11.24
C LYS A 171 5.35 -2.48 -10.02
N ILE A 172 5.61 -3.02 -8.82
CA ILE A 172 5.23 -2.41 -7.55
C ILE A 172 6.45 -1.69 -6.97
N HIS A 173 6.32 -0.37 -6.77
CA HIS A 173 7.31 0.43 -6.06
C HIS A 173 6.92 0.52 -4.58
N SER A 174 7.80 0.09 -3.68
CA SER A 174 7.51 0.09 -2.24
C SER A 174 8.62 0.75 -1.43
N ILE A 175 8.22 1.33 -0.28
CA ILE A 175 9.16 1.92 0.67
C ILE A 175 9.96 0.82 1.37
N PHE A 176 9.27 -0.28 1.70
CA PHE A 176 9.84 -1.46 2.38
C PHE A 176 9.50 -2.72 1.61
N GLY A 177 10.40 -3.68 1.64
CA GLY A 177 10.23 -5.00 1.05
C GLY A 177 10.60 -6.13 2.01
N GLU A 178 10.57 -7.37 1.54
CA GLU A 178 10.96 -8.56 2.33
C GLU A 178 12.39 -8.46 2.85
N ASN A 179 13.29 -7.84 2.09
CA ASN A 179 14.70 -7.69 2.50
C ASN A 179 14.87 -6.79 3.75
N ASP A 180 13.91 -5.92 4.03
CA ASP A 180 13.92 -5.06 5.22
C ASP A 180 13.44 -5.81 6.47
N ILE A 181 12.81 -6.98 6.31
CA ILE A 181 12.29 -7.83 7.39
C ILE A 181 12.89 -9.24 7.25
N PRO A 182 14.09 -9.47 7.76
CA PRO A 182 14.76 -10.77 7.63
C PRO A 182 13.89 -11.91 8.14
N GLY A 183 13.67 -12.93 7.30
CA GLY A 183 12.85 -14.08 7.63
C GLY A 183 11.34 -13.83 7.55
N TYR A 184 10.89 -12.75 6.90
CA TYR A 184 9.46 -12.56 6.61
C TYR A 184 8.97 -13.66 5.68
N GLU A 185 7.88 -14.32 6.08
CA GLU A 185 7.28 -15.39 5.28
C GLU A 185 5.76 -15.33 5.34
N THR A 186 5.15 -15.67 4.21
CA THR A 186 3.70 -15.76 4.04
C THR A 186 3.33 -17.18 3.65
N TYR A 187 2.33 -17.75 4.31
CA TYR A 187 1.89 -19.12 4.10
C TYR A 187 0.41 -19.19 3.77
N SER A 188 -0.02 -20.16 2.96
CA SER A 188 -1.43 -20.54 2.97
C SER A 188 -1.80 -21.14 4.33
N ALA A 189 -3.06 -21.00 4.77
CA ALA A 189 -3.50 -21.53 6.06
C ALA A 189 -3.24 -23.04 6.20
N SER A 190 -3.41 -23.80 5.10
CA SER A 190 -3.19 -25.25 5.05
C SER A 190 -1.72 -25.68 5.11
N GLN A 191 -0.79 -24.78 4.77
CA GLN A 191 0.65 -25.06 4.71
C GLN A 191 1.46 -24.29 5.76
N CYS A 192 0.77 -23.66 6.72
CA CYS A 192 1.42 -22.86 7.75
C CYS A 192 2.20 -23.75 8.74
N PRO A 193 3.54 -23.62 8.84
CA PRO A 193 4.35 -24.44 9.75
C PRO A 193 4.08 -24.11 11.22
N MET A 194 3.59 -22.92 11.54
CA MET A 194 3.19 -22.54 12.89
C MET A 194 1.90 -23.26 13.31
N CYS A 195 0.92 -23.38 12.38
CA CYS A 195 -0.27 -24.19 12.60
C CYS A 195 0.08 -25.67 12.79
N ALA A 196 0.98 -26.21 11.97
CA ALA A 196 1.43 -27.60 12.08
C ALA A 196 2.07 -27.90 13.45
N LYS A 197 2.77 -26.90 14.02
CA LYS A 197 3.34 -26.95 15.39
C LYS A 197 2.33 -26.60 16.49
N LYS A 198 1.04 -26.43 16.17
CA LYS A 198 -0.03 -26.03 17.10
C LYS A 198 0.26 -24.71 17.82
N GLN A 199 1.05 -23.81 17.23
CA GLN A 199 1.30 -22.48 17.77
C GLN A 199 0.02 -21.65 17.63
N LYS A 200 -0.46 -21.07 18.73
CA LYS A 200 -1.64 -20.21 18.73
C LYS A 200 -1.44 -19.01 17.83
N ILE A 201 -2.52 -18.57 17.19
CA ILE A 201 -2.55 -17.30 16.47
C ILE A 201 -2.54 -16.17 17.50
N ASP A 202 -1.61 -15.24 17.38
CA ASP A 202 -1.48 -14.06 18.25
C ASP A 202 -2.60 -13.03 18.00
N ALA A 203 -2.95 -12.83 16.72
CA ALA A 203 -3.99 -11.88 16.32
C ALA A 203 -4.50 -12.16 14.90
N ILE A 204 -5.73 -11.71 14.62
CA ILE A 204 -6.22 -11.51 13.26
C ILE A 204 -5.80 -10.11 12.81
N VAL A 205 -5.25 -10.01 11.60
CA VAL A 205 -4.67 -8.77 11.08
C VAL A 205 -5.22 -8.43 9.70
N ASN A 206 -5.36 -7.15 9.44
CA ASN A 206 -5.74 -6.61 8.15
C ASN A 206 -5.08 -5.24 7.93
N SER A 207 -5.44 -4.55 6.85
CA SER A 207 -4.94 -3.21 6.52
C SER A 207 -5.31 -2.12 7.55
N PHE A 208 -6.32 -2.34 8.39
CA PHE A 208 -6.75 -1.39 9.42
C PHE A 208 -6.08 -1.62 10.78
N GLY A 209 -5.45 -2.77 10.98
CA GLY A 209 -4.78 -3.08 12.23
C GLY A 209 -4.87 -4.55 12.61
N TYR A 210 -4.92 -4.82 13.92
CA TYR A 210 -5.00 -6.17 14.46
C TYR A 210 -6.02 -6.29 15.58
N SER A 211 -6.58 -7.49 15.72
CA SER A 211 -7.42 -7.91 16.85
C SER A 211 -6.81 -9.13 17.50
N LYS A 212 -6.42 -9.01 18.77
CA LYS A 212 -5.87 -10.14 19.55
C LYS A 212 -6.92 -11.22 19.76
N LEU A 213 -6.47 -12.47 19.78
CA LEU A 213 -7.29 -13.65 20.08
C LEU A 213 -7.04 -14.14 21.50
#